data_371a68c52a4b8a89f94c84bb94f3be00
#
_entry.id   371a68c52a4b8a89f94c84bb94f3be00
#
_cell.length_a   1.000
_cell.length_b   1.000
_cell.length_c   1.000
_cell.angle_alpha   90.00
_cell.angle_beta   90.00
_cell.angle_gamma   90.00
#
_symmetry.space_group_name_H-M   'P 1'
#
loop_
_entity.id
_entity.type
_entity.pdbx_description
1 polymer ?
#
loop_
_entity_poly.entity_id
_entity_poly.type
_entity_poly.pdbx_seq_one_letter_code
_entity_poly.pdbx_strand_id
1 'polypeptide(L)'
;MKKILFFALFAVMSVVSANAQKFALIDMEYILKNIPAYERANEQLTQQSKRWQGEIDDLTLEAQNLYKKYQSESIFLSDEQRTKREQEILAKEKQASELKRKYFGPDGELFKKRESLMAPIQDEIYNAVKEICDSKGYSAVVDRASAGSIIYASPKIDISNEVLAKLGYSN
;
A
#
# COMPACT_ATOMS: atom_id res chain seq x y z
N MET A 1 -38.64 38.32 42.66
CA MET A 1 -37.78 37.19 43.01
C MET A 1 -37.94 36.02 42.04
N LYS A 2 -39.14 35.54 41.69
CA LYS A 2 -39.31 34.38 40.76
C LYS A 2 -38.74 34.60 39.35
N LYS A 3 -38.77 35.84 38.80
CA LYS A 3 -38.21 36.17 37.46
C LYS A 3 -36.68 36.15 37.44
N ILE A 4 -36.05 36.52 38.54
CA ILE A 4 -34.57 36.51 38.66
C ILE A 4 -34.06 35.06 38.77
N LEU A 5 -34.80 34.18 39.48
CA LEU A 5 -34.48 32.78 39.55
C LEU A 5 -34.56 32.04 38.21
N PHE A 6 -35.53 32.45 37.37
CA PHE A 6 -35.71 31.88 36.03
C PHE A 6 -34.59 32.30 35.07
N PHE A 7 -34.10 33.55 35.19
CA PHE A 7 -32.95 34.04 34.42
C PHE A 7 -31.62 33.36 34.84
N ALA A 8 -31.46 33.14 36.14
CA ALA A 8 -30.28 32.43 36.66
C ALA A 8 -30.26 30.95 36.22
N LEU A 9 -31.41 30.28 36.20
CA LEU A 9 -31.53 28.90 35.72
C LEU A 9 -31.26 28.80 34.20
N PHE A 10 -31.66 29.79 33.41
CA PHE A 10 -31.40 29.83 31.96
C PHE A 10 -29.92 30.14 31.65
N ALA A 11 -29.24 30.93 32.47
CA ALA A 11 -27.83 31.23 32.35
C ALA A 11 -26.95 30.01 32.72
N VAL A 12 -27.39 29.14 33.61
CA VAL A 12 -26.69 27.92 33.98
C VAL A 12 -26.83 26.82 32.90
N MET A 13 -27.95 26.80 32.16
CA MET A 13 -28.16 25.88 31.04
C MET A 13 -27.35 26.22 29.77
N SER A 14 -26.86 27.44 29.62
CA SER A 14 -26.08 27.86 28.45
C SER A 14 -24.57 27.49 28.52
N VAL A 15 -24.13 26.89 29.61
CA VAL A 15 -22.76 26.37 29.76
C VAL A 15 -22.66 24.85 29.45
N VAL A 16 -23.61 24.33 28.67
CA VAL A 16 -23.37 23.04 28.02
C VAL A 16 -22.31 23.32 26.95
N SER A 17 -21.07 23.11 27.30
CA SER A 17 -19.94 23.17 26.39
C SER A 17 -20.31 22.33 25.17
N ALA A 18 -20.60 23.00 24.05
CA ALA A 18 -20.66 22.36 22.76
C ALA A 18 -19.28 21.80 22.53
N ASN A 19 -19.05 20.54 22.90
CA ASN A 19 -17.88 19.80 22.47
C ASN A 19 -18.02 19.66 20.97
N ALA A 20 -17.62 20.70 20.24
CA ALA A 20 -17.47 20.61 18.79
C ALA A 20 -16.52 19.47 18.53
N GLN A 21 -17.02 18.41 17.91
CA GLN A 21 -16.19 17.26 17.54
C GLN A 21 -15.03 17.80 16.70
N LYS A 22 -13.83 17.72 17.27
CA LYS A 22 -12.61 18.13 16.58
C LYS A 22 -12.19 17.00 15.66
N PHE A 23 -11.92 17.30 14.42
CA PHE A 23 -11.29 16.39 13.49
C PHE A 23 -10.02 17.02 12.92
N ALA A 24 -9.11 16.18 12.47
CA ALA A 24 -7.90 16.60 11.81
C ALA A 24 -7.74 15.87 10.46
N LEU A 25 -6.82 16.35 9.66
CA LEU A 25 -6.43 15.73 8.40
C LEU A 25 -4.97 15.32 8.46
N ILE A 26 -4.66 14.27 7.74
CA ILE A 26 -3.30 13.88 7.39
C ILE A 26 -3.19 13.73 5.87
N ASP A 27 -1.97 13.78 5.36
CA ASP A 27 -1.60 13.36 4.02
C ASP A 27 -0.70 12.13 4.16
N MET A 28 -1.32 10.95 4.02
CA MET A 28 -0.59 9.68 4.19
C MET A 28 0.53 9.54 3.16
N GLU A 29 0.33 10.01 1.93
CA GLU A 29 1.35 9.94 0.89
C GLU A 29 2.55 10.82 1.24
N TYR A 30 2.30 12.04 1.73
CA TYR A 30 3.35 12.93 2.22
C TYR A 30 4.09 12.33 3.41
N ILE A 31 3.38 11.77 4.38
CA ILE A 31 4.00 11.15 5.56
C ILE A 31 4.90 10.00 5.13
N LEU A 32 4.39 9.07 4.31
CA LEU A 32 5.14 7.90 3.84
C LEU A 32 6.40 8.29 3.08
N LYS A 33 6.35 9.30 2.21
CA LYS A 33 7.51 9.79 1.44
C LYS A 33 8.62 10.36 2.33
N ASN A 34 8.29 10.80 3.53
CA ASN A 34 9.26 11.33 4.50
C ASN A 34 9.76 10.29 5.52
N ILE A 35 9.35 9.02 5.38
CA ILE A 35 9.81 7.91 6.24
C ILE A 35 10.86 7.09 5.48
N PRO A 36 12.14 7.09 5.91
CA PRO A 36 13.20 6.35 5.20
C PRO A 36 12.95 4.83 5.12
N ALA A 37 12.21 4.26 6.07
CA ALA A 37 11.81 2.86 6.05
C ALA A 37 10.89 2.55 4.85
N TYR A 38 10.03 3.47 4.46
CA TYR A 38 9.16 3.33 3.29
C TYR A 38 9.96 3.31 1.98
N GLU A 39 10.95 4.18 1.84
CA GLU A 39 11.83 4.19 0.67
C GLU A 39 12.59 2.86 0.54
N ARG A 40 13.23 2.41 1.63
CA ARG A 40 13.90 1.09 1.66
C ARG A 40 12.97 -0.07 1.33
N ALA A 41 11.73 -0.03 1.81
CA ALA A 41 10.74 -1.06 1.50
C ALA A 41 10.39 -1.08 0.00
N ASN A 42 10.21 0.09 -0.62
CA ASN A 42 9.96 0.21 -2.06
C ASN A 42 11.15 -0.26 -2.91
N GLU A 43 12.38 0.06 -2.49
CA GLU A 43 13.59 -0.44 -3.14
C GLU A 43 13.66 -1.97 -3.09
N GLN A 44 13.41 -2.58 -1.92
CA GLN A 44 13.38 -4.03 -1.77
C GLN A 44 12.32 -4.68 -2.66
N LEU A 45 11.11 -4.11 -2.72
CA LEU A 45 10.03 -4.58 -3.60
C LEU A 45 10.43 -4.50 -5.07
N THR A 46 11.05 -3.39 -5.47
CA THR A 46 11.51 -3.18 -6.84
C THR A 46 12.59 -4.19 -7.23
N GLN A 47 13.58 -4.40 -6.38
CA GLN A 47 14.65 -5.37 -6.61
C GLN A 47 14.10 -6.80 -6.69
N GLN A 48 13.20 -7.16 -5.77
CA GLN A 48 12.58 -8.49 -5.78
C GLN A 48 11.70 -8.71 -7.01
N SER A 49 10.91 -7.71 -7.41
CA SER A 49 10.10 -7.75 -8.63
C SER A 49 10.96 -7.96 -9.87
N LYS A 50 12.07 -7.21 -10.00
CA LYS A 50 13.02 -7.37 -11.12
C LYS A 50 13.62 -8.78 -11.16
N ARG A 51 14.00 -9.32 -10.02
CA ARG A 51 14.54 -10.67 -9.93
C ARG A 51 13.54 -11.72 -10.40
N TRP A 52 12.29 -11.65 -9.90
CA TRP A 52 11.24 -12.58 -10.29
C TRP A 52 10.83 -12.43 -11.76
N GLN A 53 10.85 -11.22 -12.28
CA GLN A 53 10.60 -11.00 -13.71
C GLN A 53 11.70 -11.64 -14.55
N GLY A 54 12.97 -11.51 -14.15
CA GLY A 54 14.09 -12.19 -14.82
C GLY A 54 13.92 -13.71 -14.86
N GLU A 55 13.52 -14.34 -13.75
CA GLU A 55 13.26 -15.79 -13.72
C GLU A 55 12.18 -16.23 -14.73
N ILE A 56 11.15 -15.40 -14.91
CA ILE A 56 10.07 -15.67 -15.89
C ILE A 56 10.57 -15.44 -17.32
N ASP A 57 11.33 -14.37 -17.53
CA ASP A 57 11.88 -14.00 -18.84
C ASP A 57 12.85 -15.08 -19.34
N ASP A 58 13.70 -15.62 -18.46
CA ASP A 58 14.61 -16.73 -18.78
C ASP A 58 13.85 -17.97 -19.25
N LEU A 59 12.80 -18.39 -18.53
CA LEU A 59 11.97 -19.54 -18.94
C LEU A 59 11.23 -19.28 -20.26
N THR A 60 10.77 -18.06 -20.45
CA THR A 60 10.10 -17.66 -21.70
C THR A 60 11.07 -17.69 -22.86
N LEU A 61 12.30 -17.21 -22.68
CA LEU A 61 13.36 -17.26 -23.67
C LEU A 61 13.76 -18.71 -23.99
N GLU A 62 13.87 -19.58 -22.98
CA GLU A 62 14.13 -21.00 -23.18
C GLU A 62 13.03 -21.65 -24.05
N ALA A 63 11.74 -21.40 -23.73
CA ALA A 63 10.61 -21.91 -24.52
C ALA A 63 10.68 -21.43 -25.97
N GLN A 64 10.96 -20.14 -26.17
CA GLN A 64 11.11 -19.56 -27.53
C GLN A 64 12.26 -20.19 -28.32
N ASN A 65 13.39 -20.45 -27.67
CA ASN A 65 14.54 -21.07 -28.31
C ASN A 65 14.25 -22.54 -28.66
N LEU A 66 13.59 -23.29 -27.77
CA LEU A 66 13.14 -24.64 -28.06
C LEU A 66 12.15 -24.66 -29.24
N TYR A 67 11.22 -23.72 -29.29
CA TYR A 67 10.27 -23.60 -30.39
C TYR A 67 10.94 -23.28 -31.73
N LYS A 68 11.87 -22.32 -31.76
CA LYS A 68 12.67 -22.02 -32.97
C LYS A 68 13.44 -23.22 -33.48
N LYS A 69 14.08 -23.97 -32.56
CA LYS A 69 14.79 -25.19 -32.88
C LYS A 69 13.85 -26.27 -33.42
N TYR A 70 12.71 -26.45 -32.80
CA TYR A 70 11.66 -27.38 -33.27
C TYR A 70 11.19 -27.04 -34.68
N GLN A 71 10.92 -25.76 -34.96
CA GLN A 71 10.53 -25.30 -36.31
C GLN A 71 11.58 -25.66 -37.37
N SER A 72 12.87 -25.49 -37.09
CA SER A 72 13.95 -25.75 -38.04
C SER A 72 14.21 -27.24 -38.26
N GLU A 73 13.96 -28.07 -37.22
CA GLU A 73 14.27 -29.52 -37.24
C GLU A 73 13.04 -30.39 -37.57
N SER A 74 11.83 -29.85 -37.51
CA SER A 74 10.55 -30.60 -37.53
C SER A 74 10.39 -31.55 -38.71
N ILE A 75 10.93 -31.19 -39.88
CA ILE A 75 10.85 -32.00 -41.10
C ILE A 75 11.74 -33.28 -41.03
N PHE A 76 12.70 -33.30 -40.12
CA PHE A 76 13.63 -34.44 -39.93
C PHE A 76 13.23 -35.29 -38.71
N LEU A 77 12.27 -34.88 -37.90
CA LEU A 77 11.90 -35.57 -36.68
C LEU A 77 10.83 -36.65 -36.96
N SER A 78 10.94 -37.78 -36.25
CA SER A 78 9.87 -38.78 -36.15
C SER A 78 8.66 -38.19 -35.37
N ASP A 79 7.47 -38.80 -35.49
CA ASP A 79 6.30 -38.35 -34.76
C ASP A 79 6.49 -38.40 -33.24
N GLU A 80 7.18 -39.39 -32.72
CA GLU A 80 7.54 -39.51 -31.31
C GLU A 80 8.49 -38.37 -30.87
N GLN A 81 9.47 -38.04 -31.67
CA GLN A 81 10.41 -36.95 -31.41
C GLN A 81 9.71 -35.59 -31.44
N ARG A 82 8.78 -35.37 -32.40
CA ARG A 82 7.96 -34.16 -32.45
C ARG A 82 7.14 -33.98 -31.17
N THR A 83 6.38 -35.02 -30.78
CA THR A 83 5.58 -35.01 -29.56
C THR A 83 6.42 -34.67 -28.33
N LYS A 84 7.62 -35.27 -28.23
CA LYS A 84 8.51 -34.97 -27.11
C LYS A 84 8.96 -33.50 -27.10
N ARG A 85 9.34 -32.95 -28.25
CA ARG A 85 9.74 -31.52 -28.36
C ARG A 85 8.61 -30.56 -28.01
N GLU A 86 7.40 -30.85 -28.49
CA GLU A 86 6.20 -30.06 -28.18
C GLU A 86 5.91 -30.09 -26.67
N GLN A 87 6.03 -31.25 -26.02
CA GLN A 87 5.86 -31.38 -24.59
C GLN A 87 6.93 -30.60 -23.80
N GLU A 88 8.20 -30.60 -24.25
CA GLU A 88 9.26 -29.80 -23.63
C GLU A 88 8.97 -28.29 -23.70
N ILE A 89 8.49 -27.80 -24.86
CA ILE A 89 8.10 -26.42 -25.05
C ILE A 89 6.94 -26.04 -24.12
N LEU A 90 5.86 -26.83 -24.17
CA LEU A 90 4.67 -26.61 -23.33
C LEU A 90 5.01 -26.63 -21.83
N ALA A 91 5.92 -27.51 -21.42
CA ALA A 91 6.36 -27.58 -20.03
C ALA A 91 7.06 -26.28 -19.59
N LYS A 92 7.89 -25.68 -20.44
CA LYS A 92 8.57 -24.40 -20.15
C LYS A 92 7.60 -23.22 -20.12
N GLU A 93 6.67 -23.14 -21.07
CA GLU A 93 5.63 -22.13 -21.09
C GLU A 93 4.73 -22.21 -19.85
N LYS A 94 4.36 -23.44 -19.46
CA LYS A 94 3.57 -23.69 -18.25
C LYS A 94 4.34 -23.24 -17.00
N GLN A 95 5.62 -23.57 -16.87
CA GLN A 95 6.45 -23.13 -15.75
C GLN A 95 6.52 -21.60 -15.67
N ALA A 96 6.73 -20.91 -16.79
CA ALA A 96 6.75 -19.45 -16.82
C ALA A 96 5.41 -18.85 -16.37
N SER A 97 4.29 -19.42 -16.84
CA SER A 97 2.95 -18.98 -16.47
C SER A 97 2.66 -19.21 -14.97
N GLU A 98 3.07 -20.36 -14.44
CA GLU A 98 2.92 -20.70 -13.01
C GLU A 98 3.72 -19.76 -12.12
N LEU A 99 4.99 -19.46 -12.49
CA LEU A 99 5.81 -18.48 -11.76
C LEU A 99 5.20 -17.07 -11.83
N LYS A 100 4.73 -16.66 -13.00
CA LYS A 100 4.06 -15.36 -13.14
C LYS A 100 2.86 -15.24 -12.21
N ARG A 101 2.02 -16.28 -12.14
CA ARG A 101 0.87 -16.31 -11.22
C ARG A 101 1.30 -16.34 -9.77
N LYS A 102 2.33 -17.13 -9.43
CA LYS A 102 2.88 -17.23 -8.08
C LYS A 102 3.42 -15.89 -7.58
N TYR A 103 4.20 -15.19 -8.41
CA TYR A 103 4.87 -13.96 -7.99
C TYR A 103 3.98 -12.73 -8.10
N PHE A 104 3.21 -12.61 -9.19
CA PHE A 104 2.48 -11.39 -9.56
C PHE A 104 0.95 -11.57 -9.59
N GLY A 105 0.44 -12.73 -9.22
CA GLY A 105 -1.00 -12.95 -9.09
C GLY A 105 -1.63 -12.09 -7.98
N PRO A 106 -2.97 -12.04 -7.89
CA PRO A 106 -3.69 -11.21 -6.90
C PRO A 106 -3.21 -11.40 -5.46
N ASP A 107 -2.98 -12.66 -5.05
CA ASP A 107 -2.44 -13.04 -3.74
C ASP A 107 -1.01 -13.56 -3.85
N GLY A 108 -0.26 -13.06 -4.83
CA GLY A 108 1.09 -13.51 -5.14
C GLY A 108 2.13 -13.05 -4.12
N GLU A 109 3.35 -13.57 -4.28
CA GLU A 109 4.45 -13.30 -3.34
C GLU A 109 4.82 -11.79 -3.27
N LEU A 110 4.63 -11.04 -4.38
CA LEU A 110 4.90 -9.60 -4.39
C LEU A 110 3.89 -8.85 -3.49
N PHE A 111 2.62 -9.24 -3.55
CA PHE A 111 1.58 -8.66 -2.70
C PHE A 111 1.87 -8.94 -1.22
N LYS A 112 2.13 -10.19 -0.85
CA LYS A 112 2.47 -10.58 0.52
C LYS A 112 3.71 -9.87 1.04
N LYS A 113 4.73 -9.75 0.19
CA LYS A 113 5.95 -9.04 0.54
C LYS A 113 5.68 -7.57 0.79
N ARG A 114 4.85 -6.94 -0.05
CA ARG A 114 4.42 -5.54 0.15
C ARG A 114 3.71 -5.39 1.49
N GLU A 115 2.70 -6.21 1.78
CA GLU A 115 1.99 -6.16 3.05
C GLU A 115 2.95 -6.29 4.24
N SER A 116 3.83 -7.28 4.21
CA SER A 116 4.78 -7.51 5.31
C SER A 116 5.75 -6.36 5.55
N LEU A 117 6.09 -5.57 4.52
CA LEU A 117 6.97 -4.42 4.63
C LEU A 117 6.22 -3.15 5.01
N MET A 118 4.96 -3.00 4.57
CA MET A 118 4.17 -1.79 4.80
C MET A 118 3.43 -1.80 6.13
N ALA A 119 2.95 -2.97 6.59
CA ALA A 119 2.17 -3.06 7.82
C ALA A 119 2.88 -2.42 9.03
N PRO A 120 4.15 -2.71 9.35
CA PRO A 120 4.80 -2.09 10.51
C PRO A 120 4.90 -0.57 10.38
N ILE A 121 5.13 -0.03 9.17
CA ILE A 121 5.19 1.42 8.93
C ILE A 121 3.82 2.07 9.16
N GLN A 122 2.76 1.42 8.68
CA GLN A 122 1.39 1.89 8.89
C GLN A 122 0.99 1.84 10.36
N ASP A 123 1.40 0.80 11.09
CA ASP A 123 1.15 0.67 12.53
C ASP A 123 1.86 1.78 13.34
N GLU A 124 3.10 2.12 12.99
CA GLU A 124 3.82 3.23 13.61
C GLU A 124 3.10 4.57 13.37
N ILE A 125 2.68 4.84 12.13
CA ILE A 125 1.91 6.05 11.79
C ILE A 125 0.59 6.08 12.56
N TYR A 126 -0.15 4.96 12.58
CA TYR A 126 -1.42 4.86 13.29
C TYR A 126 -1.25 5.16 14.80
N ASN A 127 -0.23 4.59 15.42
CA ASN A 127 0.06 4.83 16.83
C ASN A 127 0.41 6.29 17.11
N ALA A 128 1.24 6.92 16.26
CA ALA A 128 1.54 8.35 16.37
C ALA A 128 0.30 9.23 16.23
N VAL A 129 -0.55 8.94 15.24
CA VAL A 129 -1.83 9.64 15.03
C VAL A 129 -2.73 9.48 16.25
N LYS A 130 -2.85 8.25 16.78
CA LYS A 130 -3.67 7.96 17.97
C LYS A 130 -3.22 8.76 19.18
N GLU A 131 -1.92 8.81 19.48
CA GLU A 131 -1.38 9.58 20.60
C GLU A 131 -1.65 11.10 20.43
N ILE A 132 -1.55 11.64 19.22
CA ILE A 132 -1.91 13.04 18.93
C ILE A 132 -3.40 13.26 19.17
N CYS A 133 -4.25 12.35 18.70
CA CYS A 133 -5.70 12.42 18.93
C CYS A 133 -6.05 12.44 20.40
N ASP A 134 -5.47 11.51 21.17
CA ASP A 134 -5.71 11.39 22.61
C ASP A 134 -5.29 12.69 23.34
N SER A 135 -4.17 13.29 22.94
CA SER A 135 -3.64 14.50 23.58
C SER A 135 -4.42 15.79 23.22
N LYS A 136 -4.92 15.87 21.99
CA LYS A 136 -5.59 17.09 21.47
C LYS A 136 -7.12 17.01 21.42
N GLY A 137 -7.67 15.82 21.73
CA GLY A 137 -9.12 15.61 21.72
C GLY A 137 -9.70 15.57 20.33
N TYR A 138 -8.99 15.05 19.33
CA TYR A 138 -9.55 14.78 18.01
C TYR A 138 -10.42 13.52 18.06
N SER A 139 -11.63 13.62 17.53
CA SER A 139 -12.58 12.52 17.45
C SER A 139 -12.41 11.67 16.18
N ALA A 140 -11.81 12.25 15.14
CA ALA A 140 -11.49 11.56 13.89
C ALA A 140 -10.32 12.24 13.18
N VAL A 141 -9.57 11.44 12.43
CA VAL A 141 -8.53 11.89 11.49
C VAL A 141 -8.85 11.28 10.13
N VAL A 142 -8.81 12.10 9.09
CA VAL A 142 -9.09 11.68 7.71
C VAL A 142 -7.84 11.86 6.86
N ASP A 143 -7.51 10.84 6.11
CA ASP A 143 -6.45 10.94 5.11
C ASP A 143 -6.95 11.68 3.87
N ARG A 144 -6.43 12.89 3.65
CA ARG A 144 -6.83 13.73 2.51
C ARG A 144 -6.30 13.21 1.16
N ALA A 145 -5.22 12.42 1.15
CA ALA A 145 -4.67 11.87 -0.07
C ALA A 145 -5.59 10.79 -0.67
N SER A 146 -6.30 10.05 0.17
CA SER A 146 -7.26 9.02 -0.25
C SER A 146 -8.72 9.52 -0.32
N ALA A 147 -9.03 10.66 0.32
CA ALA A 147 -10.38 11.21 0.39
C ALA A 147 -10.71 12.07 -0.84
N GLY A 148 -11.13 11.46 -1.94
CA GLY A 148 -11.49 12.15 -3.19
C GLY A 148 -12.63 13.20 -3.10
N SER A 149 -13.27 13.35 -1.94
CA SER A 149 -14.37 14.29 -1.71
C SER A 149 -13.97 15.55 -0.94
N ILE A 150 -12.73 15.71 -0.49
CA ILE A 150 -12.27 16.91 0.19
C ILE A 150 -11.84 17.95 -0.85
N ILE A 151 -12.70 18.97 -1.07
CA ILE A 151 -12.41 20.04 -2.03
C ILE A 151 -11.48 21.10 -1.42
N TYR A 152 -11.64 21.39 -0.13
CA TYR A 152 -10.83 22.35 0.61
C TYR A 152 -10.67 21.94 2.06
N ALA A 153 -9.48 22.12 2.58
CA ALA A 153 -9.19 21.98 4.01
C ALA A 153 -8.22 23.08 4.46
N SER A 154 -8.48 23.65 5.62
CA SER A 154 -7.56 24.61 6.21
C SER A 154 -6.24 23.92 6.59
N PRO A 155 -5.05 24.48 6.26
CA PRO A 155 -3.77 23.95 6.74
C PRO A 155 -3.68 23.83 8.26
N LYS A 156 -4.50 24.56 9.00
CA LYS A 156 -4.51 24.52 10.48
C LYS A 156 -5.01 23.20 11.08
N ILE A 157 -5.76 22.42 10.29
CA ILE A 157 -6.26 21.11 10.73
C ILE A 157 -5.44 19.94 10.16
N ASP A 158 -4.43 20.23 9.34
CA ASP A 158 -3.49 19.23 8.83
C ASP A 158 -2.39 18.99 9.89
N ILE A 159 -2.32 17.75 10.36
CA ILE A 159 -1.36 17.33 11.39
C ILE A 159 -0.23 16.45 10.84
N SER A 160 -0.05 16.37 9.52
CA SER A 160 0.95 15.50 8.88
C SER A 160 2.36 15.74 9.40
N ASN A 161 2.78 17.00 9.52
CA ASN A 161 4.09 17.35 10.06
C ASN A 161 4.23 16.99 11.55
N GLU A 162 3.15 17.07 12.30
CA GLU A 162 3.14 16.68 13.70
C GLU A 162 3.29 15.16 13.87
N VAL A 163 2.65 14.40 12.97
CA VAL A 163 2.84 12.94 12.90
C VAL A 163 4.31 12.62 12.58
N LEU A 164 4.90 13.27 11.59
CA LEU A 164 6.32 13.10 11.26
C LEU A 164 7.24 13.46 12.43
N ALA A 165 6.97 14.57 13.11
CA ALA A 165 7.73 14.97 14.29
C ALA A 165 7.62 13.92 15.41
N LYS A 166 6.44 13.37 15.64
CA LYS A 166 6.18 12.31 16.63
C LYS A 166 6.94 11.03 16.31
N LEU A 167 7.07 10.69 15.02
CA LEU A 167 7.85 9.56 14.51
C LEU A 167 9.38 9.81 14.50
N GLY A 168 9.83 11.03 14.81
CA GLY A 168 11.24 11.41 14.79
C GLY A 168 11.77 11.82 13.41
N TYR A 169 10.90 12.12 12.46
CA TYR A 169 11.23 12.52 11.07
C TYR A 169 10.91 13.99 10.78
N SER A 170 11.05 14.89 11.77
CA SER A 170 10.90 16.33 11.52
C SER A 170 12.11 16.87 10.75
N ASN A 171 11.84 17.61 9.66
CA ASN A 171 12.82 18.47 9.00
C ASN A 171 13.08 19.71 9.84
#